data_a9f54bffdd6cadbb2abb58e05f8a9866
#
_entry.id   a9f54bffdd6cadbb2abb58e05f8a9866
#
_cell.length_a   1.000
_cell.length_b   1.000
_cell.length_c   1.000
_cell.angle_alpha   90.00
_cell.angle_beta   90.00
_cell.angle_gamma   90.00
#
_symmetry.space_group_name_H-M   'P 1'
#
loop_
_entity.id
_entity.type
_entity.pdbx_description
1 polymer ?
#
loop_
_entity_poly.entity_id
_entity_poly.type
_entity_poly.pdbx_seq_one_letter_code
_entity_poly.pdbx_strand_id
1 'polypeptide(L)'
;MADAPAKIQKKPVDPLKRTVFSLALPIFFQSLLGLSLGYIDTIMLSNYNDIAVGAIGNANSILGFLNLAFNIISSATGVIVSQYLGAKQFEKMNKIYTVAISFNLALSVVISLIVFLFSEPLLIIMQVPAEMIPDANMYMKIVGGTIFTQAVFNAFSAIFMSHGKTGFGMFVSLGMNIVNIVGNYCFLYGPLSFLDLGTEGVAISTCSSRIFALVAAIIYFYKVIQGRLGIKYLRPFPINILKELLKLGIPTAGENISYNFSQLVLQAFINTMGMVAINARIYANMMCTFTYMFAYSAAIATQIIVGHSVGANDYDFAYKRVMKTLRIGMIVSISIAVINWLLSGYTFKAFTGDMAVVELASNMMFIAIFLEIGRTTNIVIINSMKAAGDVKFPTILAIFSMWGISVLLAYVLGIVMGMGLAGVWIGMACDEIFRGIIVFIRWQRGTWRGKRIVSNAA
;
A
#
# COMPACT_ATOMS: atom_id res chain seq x y z
N MET A 1 42.56 -12.10 18.29
CA MET A 1 41.49 -12.95 17.72
C MET A 1 41.38 -12.63 16.27
N ALA A 2 41.89 -13.52 15.43
CA ALA A 2 42.00 -13.34 13.99
C ALA A 2 40.59 -13.29 13.35
N ASP A 3 40.39 -12.31 12.46
CA ASP A 3 39.19 -12.19 11.64
C ASP A 3 38.96 -13.45 10.79
N ALA A 4 37.88 -14.17 11.07
CA ALA A 4 37.44 -15.27 10.21
C ALA A 4 37.14 -14.73 8.80
N PRO A 5 37.59 -15.40 7.73
CA PRO A 5 37.40 -14.92 6.37
C PRO A 5 35.91 -14.75 6.08
N ALA A 6 35.58 -13.61 5.50
CA ALA A 6 34.21 -13.27 5.10
C ALA A 6 33.64 -14.38 4.18
N LYS A 7 32.68 -15.16 4.69
CA LYS A 7 31.96 -16.14 3.88
C LYS A 7 31.38 -15.42 2.66
N ILE A 8 31.75 -15.94 1.49
CA ILE A 8 31.34 -15.46 0.19
C ILE A 8 29.81 -15.25 0.21
N GLN A 9 29.38 -13.99 0.20
CA GLN A 9 27.97 -13.64 0.04
C GLN A 9 27.51 -14.28 -1.27
N LYS A 10 26.56 -15.21 -1.21
CA LYS A 10 25.87 -15.68 -2.41
C LYS A 10 25.41 -14.45 -3.17
N LYS A 11 25.94 -14.24 -4.40
CA LYS A 11 25.60 -13.09 -5.22
C LYS A 11 24.08 -12.88 -5.20
N PRO A 12 23.59 -11.70 -4.83
CA PRO A 12 22.16 -11.43 -4.85
C PRO A 12 21.63 -11.77 -6.24
N VAL A 13 20.49 -12.46 -6.28
CA VAL A 13 19.86 -12.80 -7.56
C VAL A 13 19.53 -11.51 -8.25
N ASP A 14 20.18 -11.25 -9.39
CA ASP A 14 20.04 -10.02 -10.16
C ASP A 14 18.56 -9.84 -10.59
N PRO A 15 17.81 -8.89 -10.03
CA PRO A 15 16.42 -8.66 -10.39
C PRO A 15 16.24 -8.28 -11.86
N LEU A 16 17.29 -7.76 -12.50
CA LEU A 16 17.29 -7.40 -13.93
C LEU A 16 17.09 -8.62 -14.83
N LYS A 17 17.49 -9.81 -14.38
CA LYS A 17 17.30 -11.08 -15.10
C LYS A 17 15.89 -11.65 -14.93
N ARG A 18 15.09 -11.15 -13.98
CA ARG A 18 13.73 -11.63 -13.73
C ARG A 18 12.72 -10.92 -14.63
N THR A 19 11.65 -11.63 -14.94
CA THR A 19 10.50 -11.01 -15.61
C THR A 19 9.69 -10.18 -14.59
N VAL A 20 9.04 -9.11 -15.04
CA VAL A 20 8.13 -8.31 -14.18
C VAL A 20 7.06 -9.23 -13.58
N PHE A 21 6.54 -10.17 -14.34
CA PHE A 21 5.51 -11.10 -13.90
C PHE A 21 5.95 -11.97 -12.72
N SER A 22 7.17 -12.49 -12.74
CA SER A 22 7.70 -13.32 -11.63
C SER A 22 7.89 -12.56 -10.32
N LEU A 23 8.02 -11.23 -10.38
CA LEU A 23 8.07 -10.37 -9.20
C LEU A 23 6.67 -9.88 -8.81
N ALA A 24 5.83 -9.55 -9.80
CA ALA A 24 4.51 -8.99 -9.58
C ALA A 24 3.52 -10.01 -9.01
N LEU A 25 3.56 -11.27 -9.46
CA LEU A 25 2.62 -12.29 -9.03
C LEU A 25 2.63 -12.53 -7.50
N PRO A 26 3.78 -12.70 -6.84
CA PRO A 26 3.82 -12.80 -5.39
C PRO A 26 3.33 -11.51 -4.69
N ILE A 27 3.62 -10.31 -5.23
CA ILE A 27 3.14 -9.04 -4.69
C ILE A 27 1.61 -8.97 -4.79
N PHE A 28 1.04 -9.40 -5.92
CA PHE A 28 -0.40 -9.47 -6.11
C PHE A 28 -1.07 -10.37 -5.07
N PHE A 29 -0.57 -11.59 -4.89
CA PHE A 29 -1.11 -12.51 -3.89
C PHE A 29 -0.91 -11.99 -2.47
N GLN A 30 0.22 -11.36 -2.15
CA GLN A 30 0.44 -10.71 -0.86
C GLN A 30 -0.61 -9.63 -0.59
N SER A 31 -0.92 -8.79 -1.59
CA SER A 31 -1.93 -7.74 -1.47
C SER A 31 -3.34 -8.33 -1.31
N LEU A 32 -3.66 -9.38 -2.07
CA LEU A 32 -4.94 -10.09 -1.96
C LEU A 32 -5.12 -10.72 -0.57
N LEU A 33 -4.09 -11.40 -0.05
CA LEU A 33 -4.10 -11.98 1.29
C LEU A 33 -4.22 -10.90 2.37
N GLY A 34 -3.62 -9.73 2.17
CA GLY A 34 -3.77 -8.59 3.07
C GLY A 34 -5.20 -8.06 3.17
N LEU A 35 -5.92 -8.01 2.03
CA LEU A 35 -7.35 -7.65 2.03
C LEU A 35 -8.21 -8.76 2.67
N SER A 36 -7.92 -10.02 2.36
CA SER A 36 -8.67 -11.16 2.88
C SER A 36 -8.67 -11.21 4.41
N LEU A 37 -7.57 -10.82 5.05
CA LEU A 37 -7.45 -10.80 6.50
C LEU A 37 -8.55 -9.95 7.14
N GLY A 38 -8.73 -8.70 6.66
CA GLY A 38 -9.77 -7.81 7.19
C GLY A 38 -11.20 -8.32 6.96
N TYR A 39 -11.46 -8.94 5.80
CA TYR A 39 -12.78 -9.51 5.51
C TYR A 39 -13.08 -10.74 6.37
N ILE A 40 -12.10 -11.60 6.61
CA ILE A 40 -12.27 -12.79 7.44
C ILE A 40 -12.53 -12.39 8.89
N ASP A 41 -11.77 -11.42 9.43
CA ASP A 41 -12.03 -10.88 10.76
C ASP A 41 -13.48 -10.37 10.88
N THR A 42 -13.94 -9.60 9.89
CA THR A 42 -15.31 -9.07 9.87
C THR A 42 -16.36 -10.18 9.83
N ILE A 43 -16.18 -11.20 8.97
CA ILE A 43 -17.12 -12.35 8.88
C ILE A 43 -17.15 -13.15 10.18
N MET A 44 -16.00 -13.39 10.79
CA MET A 44 -15.96 -14.14 12.06
C MET A 44 -16.62 -13.36 13.18
N LEU A 45 -16.43 -12.05 13.24
CA LEU A 45 -17.07 -11.19 14.25
C LEU A 45 -18.56 -11.00 14.01
N SER A 46 -19.03 -10.92 12.76
CA SER A 46 -20.47 -10.75 12.47
C SER A 46 -21.32 -11.93 12.97
N ASN A 47 -20.72 -13.13 13.04
CA ASN A 47 -21.39 -14.29 13.64
C ASN A 47 -21.32 -14.31 15.18
N TYR A 48 -20.54 -13.41 15.80
CA TYR A 48 -20.39 -13.32 17.25
C TYR A 48 -21.18 -12.15 17.83
N ASN A 49 -20.97 -10.91 17.33
CA ASN A 49 -21.64 -9.70 17.81
C ASN A 49 -21.54 -8.58 16.77
N ASP A 50 -22.68 -8.04 16.33
CA ASP A 50 -22.75 -6.96 15.34
C ASP A 50 -22.12 -5.64 15.84
N ILE A 51 -22.25 -5.33 17.16
CA ILE A 51 -21.63 -4.13 17.76
C ILE A 51 -20.11 -4.23 17.67
N ALA A 52 -19.54 -5.42 17.90
CA ALA A 52 -18.11 -5.70 17.79
C ALA A 52 -17.58 -5.46 16.37
N VAL A 53 -18.35 -5.79 15.33
CA VAL A 53 -18.00 -5.51 13.94
C VAL A 53 -17.84 -4.02 13.69
N GLY A 54 -18.80 -3.22 14.15
CA GLY A 54 -18.75 -1.77 14.04
C GLY A 54 -17.59 -1.16 14.83
N ALA A 55 -17.35 -1.63 16.05
CA ALA A 55 -16.28 -1.19 16.92
C ALA A 55 -14.89 -1.42 16.29
N ILE A 56 -14.63 -2.65 15.82
CA ILE A 56 -13.35 -3.01 15.18
C ILE A 56 -13.20 -2.33 13.80
N GLY A 57 -14.28 -2.15 13.05
CA GLY A 57 -14.28 -1.42 11.79
C GLY A 57 -13.81 0.03 11.96
N ASN A 58 -14.32 0.73 12.95
CA ASN A 58 -13.90 2.09 13.30
C ASN A 58 -12.45 2.14 13.77
N ALA A 59 -12.04 1.22 14.64
CA ALA A 59 -10.65 1.12 15.10
C ALA A 59 -9.69 0.86 13.93
N ASN A 60 -10.01 -0.09 13.02
CA ASN A 60 -9.21 -0.40 11.85
C ASN A 60 -9.11 0.77 10.86
N SER A 61 -10.11 1.65 10.78
CA SER A 61 -10.05 2.86 9.95
C SER A 61 -8.94 3.81 10.44
N ILE A 62 -8.86 4.01 11.77
CA ILE A 62 -7.80 4.84 12.39
C ILE A 62 -6.43 4.17 12.20
N LEU A 63 -6.32 2.89 12.51
CA LEU A 63 -5.07 2.13 12.39
C LEU A 63 -4.60 2.04 10.93
N GLY A 64 -5.53 1.93 9.98
CA GLY A 64 -5.25 1.96 8.54
C GLY A 64 -4.61 3.26 8.10
N PHE A 65 -5.14 4.41 8.58
CA PHE A 65 -4.55 5.72 8.31
C PHE A 65 -3.12 5.84 8.85
N LEU A 66 -2.87 5.33 10.07
CA LEU A 66 -1.53 5.32 10.66
C LEU A 66 -0.55 4.41 9.89
N ASN A 67 -1.04 3.29 9.37
CA ASN A 67 -0.22 2.40 8.53
C ASN A 67 0.28 3.08 7.24
N LEU A 68 -0.41 4.08 6.71
CA LEU A 68 0.08 4.86 5.56
C LEU A 68 1.43 5.51 5.86
N ALA A 69 1.62 6.06 7.07
CA ALA A 69 2.89 6.69 7.47
C ALA A 69 4.05 5.68 7.44
N PHE A 70 3.83 4.46 7.89
CA PHE A 70 4.85 3.42 7.90
C PHE A 70 5.19 2.91 6.48
N ASN A 71 4.17 2.77 5.63
CA ASN A 71 4.35 2.36 4.24
C ASN A 71 5.18 3.36 3.43
N ILE A 72 5.08 4.65 3.74
CA ILE A 72 5.85 5.71 3.09
C ILE A 72 7.34 5.53 3.33
N ILE A 73 7.75 5.33 4.59
CA ILE A 73 9.15 5.12 4.95
C ILE A 73 9.67 3.80 4.35
N SER A 74 8.83 2.76 4.39
CA SER A 74 9.15 1.47 3.80
C SER A 74 9.34 1.57 2.28
N SER A 75 8.47 2.31 1.58
CA SER A 75 8.61 2.56 0.14
C SER A 75 9.90 3.32 -0.20
N ALA A 76 10.22 4.39 0.53
CA ALA A 76 11.47 5.13 0.37
C ALA A 76 12.70 4.22 0.60
N THR A 77 12.65 3.36 1.62
CA THR A 77 13.67 2.35 1.88
C THR A 77 13.86 1.43 0.69
N GLY A 78 12.75 0.93 0.12
CA GLY A 78 12.78 0.07 -1.06
C GLY A 78 13.48 0.69 -2.26
N VAL A 79 13.20 1.97 -2.53
CA VAL A 79 13.84 2.72 -3.61
C VAL A 79 15.35 2.87 -3.39
N ILE A 80 15.75 3.31 -2.18
CA ILE A 80 17.17 3.52 -1.86
C ILE A 80 17.92 2.19 -1.95
N VAL A 81 17.43 1.15 -1.29
CA VAL A 81 18.03 -0.19 -1.32
C VAL A 81 18.19 -0.70 -2.75
N SER A 82 17.17 -0.56 -3.60
CA SER A 82 17.22 -0.99 -4.99
C SER A 82 18.31 -0.26 -5.78
N GLN A 83 18.44 1.06 -5.61
CA GLN A 83 19.46 1.84 -6.30
C GLN A 83 20.89 1.50 -5.82
N TYR A 84 21.10 1.36 -4.50
CA TYR A 84 22.41 0.97 -3.96
C TYR A 84 22.81 -0.44 -4.36
N LEU A 85 21.86 -1.38 -4.44
CA LEU A 85 22.10 -2.72 -4.98
C LEU A 85 22.50 -2.68 -6.46
N GLY A 86 21.78 -1.88 -7.27
CA GLY A 86 22.10 -1.67 -8.67
C GLY A 86 23.50 -1.05 -8.87
N ALA A 87 23.87 -0.10 -8.01
CA ALA A 87 25.19 0.51 -7.98
C ALA A 87 26.30 -0.40 -7.43
N LYS A 88 25.97 -1.61 -6.95
CA LYS A 88 26.88 -2.57 -6.31
C LYS A 88 27.62 -2.01 -5.09
N GLN A 89 27.07 -1.01 -4.39
CA GLN A 89 27.65 -0.42 -3.20
C GLN A 89 27.24 -1.22 -1.93
N PHE A 90 27.65 -2.48 -1.87
CA PHE A 90 27.24 -3.42 -0.82
C PHE A 90 27.73 -3.03 0.58
N GLU A 91 28.85 -2.32 0.69
CA GLU A 91 29.41 -1.88 1.97
C GLU A 91 28.47 -0.95 2.75
N LYS A 92 27.68 -0.12 2.03
CA LYS A 92 26.74 0.82 2.64
C LYS A 92 25.41 0.17 3.05
N MET A 93 25.13 -1.05 2.59
CA MET A 93 23.82 -1.68 2.75
C MET A 93 23.43 -1.87 4.22
N ASN A 94 24.33 -2.39 5.06
CA ASN A 94 24.04 -2.60 6.48
C ASN A 94 23.73 -1.28 7.21
N LYS A 95 24.37 -0.19 6.79
CA LYS A 95 24.11 1.14 7.31
C LYS A 95 22.72 1.63 6.91
N ILE A 96 22.33 1.44 5.64
CA ILE A 96 21.00 1.78 5.11
C ILE A 96 19.91 0.97 5.82
N TYR A 97 20.09 -0.36 5.95
CA TYR A 97 19.14 -1.22 6.67
C TYR A 97 18.96 -0.77 8.11
N THR A 98 20.08 -0.51 8.82
CA THR A 98 20.01 -0.10 10.22
C THR A 98 19.29 1.23 10.39
N VAL A 99 19.60 2.25 9.55
CA VAL A 99 18.92 3.55 9.61
C VAL A 99 17.44 3.42 9.31
N ALA A 100 17.08 2.72 8.23
CA ALA A 100 15.70 2.58 7.80
C ALA A 100 14.84 1.85 8.85
N ILE A 101 15.35 0.73 9.38
CA ILE A 101 14.63 -0.06 10.38
C ILE A 101 14.56 0.69 11.72
N SER A 102 15.68 1.30 12.17
CA SER A 102 15.70 2.05 13.44
C SER A 102 14.80 3.29 13.39
N PHE A 103 14.77 4.01 12.27
CA PHE A 103 13.91 5.17 12.11
C PHE A 103 12.43 4.77 12.07
N ASN A 104 12.10 3.69 11.33
CA ASN A 104 10.74 3.18 11.27
C ASN A 104 10.28 2.66 12.65
N LEU A 105 11.15 1.95 13.37
CA LEU A 105 10.89 1.50 14.73
C LEU A 105 10.65 2.68 15.67
N ALA A 106 11.54 3.68 15.69
CA ALA A 106 11.39 4.84 16.57
C ALA A 106 10.09 5.60 16.32
N LEU A 107 9.79 5.88 15.03
CA LEU A 107 8.53 6.54 14.66
C LEU A 107 7.31 5.72 15.05
N SER A 108 7.33 4.41 14.79
CA SER A 108 6.19 3.54 15.06
C SER A 108 5.97 3.32 16.56
N VAL A 109 7.03 3.26 17.36
CA VAL A 109 6.91 3.20 18.83
C VAL A 109 6.26 4.47 19.38
N VAL A 110 6.67 5.66 18.89
CA VAL A 110 6.02 6.92 19.29
C VAL A 110 4.54 6.92 18.93
N ILE A 111 4.21 6.50 17.70
CA ILE A 111 2.80 6.39 17.26
C ILE A 111 2.03 5.34 18.10
N SER A 112 2.64 4.18 18.38
CA SER A 112 2.03 3.15 19.24
C SER A 112 1.71 3.69 20.63
N LEU A 113 2.63 4.45 21.23
CA LEU A 113 2.42 5.08 22.54
C LEU A 113 1.28 6.11 22.49
N ILE A 114 1.24 6.95 21.46
CA ILE A 114 0.15 7.92 21.27
C ILE A 114 -1.19 7.20 21.15
N VAL A 115 -1.27 6.16 20.31
CA VAL A 115 -2.52 5.39 20.15
C VAL A 115 -2.91 4.69 21.44
N PHE A 116 -1.97 4.09 22.15
CA PHE A 116 -2.24 3.41 23.42
C PHE A 116 -2.79 4.37 24.49
N LEU A 117 -2.19 5.57 24.62
CA LEU A 117 -2.57 6.57 25.62
C LEU A 117 -3.83 7.36 25.26
N PHE A 118 -4.06 7.60 23.97
CA PHE A 118 -5.14 8.46 23.47
C PHE A 118 -6.17 7.72 22.61
N SER A 119 -6.28 6.39 22.75
CA SER A 119 -7.23 5.58 21.97
C SER A 119 -8.67 6.05 22.10
N GLU A 120 -9.16 6.28 23.32
CA GLU A 120 -10.53 6.72 23.59
C GLU A 120 -10.80 8.15 23.07
N PRO A 121 -9.97 9.18 23.35
CA PRO A 121 -10.10 10.50 22.71
C PRO A 121 -10.16 10.45 21.18
N LEU A 122 -9.34 9.60 20.54
CA LEU A 122 -9.36 9.44 19.07
C LEU A 122 -10.69 8.89 18.58
N LEU A 123 -11.28 7.93 19.27
CA LEU A 123 -12.59 7.37 18.94
C LEU A 123 -13.71 8.41 19.12
N ILE A 124 -13.66 9.22 20.18
CA ILE A 124 -14.61 10.30 20.44
C ILE A 124 -14.53 11.37 19.35
N ILE A 125 -13.33 11.78 18.94
CA ILE A 125 -13.12 12.73 17.83
C ILE A 125 -13.70 12.17 16.52
N MET A 126 -13.61 10.86 16.31
CA MET A 126 -14.20 10.17 15.15
C MET A 126 -15.73 9.97 15.27
N GLN A 127 -16.35 10.44 16.36
CA GLN A 127 -17.79 10.32 16.61
C GLN A 127 -18.28 8.86 16.61
N VAL A 128 -17.46 7.95 17.12
CA VAL A 128 -17.84 6.54 17.26
C VAL A 128 -18.99 6.45 18.30
N PRO A 129 -20.08 5.70 18.00
CA PRO A 129 -21.18 5.51 18.93
C PRO A 129 -20.73 5.04 20.32
N ALA A 130 -21.31 5.59 21.39
CA ALA A 130 -20.88 5.33 22.76
C ALA A 130 -20.89 3.83 23.12
N GLU A 131 -21.85 3.07 22.57
CA GLU A 131 -21.97 1.62 22.76
C GLU A 131 -20.81 0.81 22.16
N MET A 132 -20.11 1.35 21.14
CA MET A 132 -18.97 0.72 20.49
C MET A 132 -17.62 1.12 21.10
N ILE A 133 -17.57 2.21 21.89
CA ILE A 133 -16.32 2.74 22.44
C ILE A 133 -15.57 1.72 23.31
N PRO A 134 -16.20 0.94 24.22
CA PRO A 134 -15.45 0.00 25.05
C PRO A 134 -14.66 -1.02 24.23
N ASP A 135 -15.30 -1.69 23.26
CA ASP A 135 -14.69 -2.68 22.39
C ASP A 135 -13.65 -2.07 21.46
N ALA A 136 -13.98 -0.93 20.82
CA ALA A 136 -13.07 -0.22 19.93
C ALA A 136 -11.80 0.28 20.67
N ASN A 137 -11.97 0.78 21.91
CA ASN A 137 -10.86 1.27 22.74
C ASN A 137 -9.94 0.12 23.16
N MET A 138 -10.51 -1.00 23.59
CA MET A 138 -9.74 -2.18 23.95
C MET A 138 -8.95 -2.71 22.75
N TYR A 139 -9.61 -2.86 21.60
CA TYR A 139 -8.97 -3.28 20.36
C TYR A 139 -7.83 -2.30 19.94
N MET A 140 -8.08 -0.98 20.01
CA MET A 140 -7.07 0.03 19.70
C MET A 140 -5.88 0.00 20.67
N LYS A 141 -6.10 -0.22 21.95
CA LYS A 141 -5.01 -0.34 22.94
C LYS A 141 -4.12 -1.55 22.64
N ILE A 142 -4.71 -2.69 22.31
CA ILE A 142 -3.96 -3.92 22.03
C ILE A 142 -3.28 -3.84 20.67
N VAL A 143 -4.05 -3.64 19.59
CA VAL A 143 -3.54 -3.68 18.19
C VAL A 143 -2.77 -2.41 17.86
N GLY A 144 -3.25 -1.25 18.30
CA GLY A 144 -2.58 0.03 18.08
C GLY A 144 -1.33 0.19 18.94
N GLY A 145 -1.34 -0.27 20.20
CA GLY A 145 -0.18 -0.28 21.08
C GLY A 145 0.95 -1.18 20.57
N THR A 146 0.63 -2.17 19.72
CA THR A 146 1.60 -3.09 19.10
C THR A 146 1.83 -2.84 17.61
N ILE A 147 1.31 -1.74 17.04
CA ILE A 147 1.38 -1.46 15.60
C ILE A 147 2.81 -1.31 15.08
N PHE A 148 3.78 -1.03 15.95
CA PHE A 148 5.21 -1.01 15.62
C PHE A 148 5.70 -2.34 15.03
N THR A 149 5.10 -3.47 15.41
CA THR A 149 5.44 -4.79 14.84
C THR A 149 5.16 -4.84 13.34
N GLN A 150 4.00 -4.31 12.92
CA GLN A 150 3.62 -4.19 11.52
C GLN A 150 4.53 -3.21 10.76
N ALA A 151 4.86 -2.06 11.38
CA ALA A 151 5.71 -1.05 10.77
C ALA A 151 7.12 -1.58 10.48
N VAL A 152 7.72 -2.29 11.43
CA VAL A 152 9.05 -2.90 11.26
C VAL A 152 9.00 -4.04 10.24
N PHE A 153 7.94 -4.87 10.25
CA PHE A 153 7.72 -5.88 9.21
C PHE A 153 7.66 -5.26 7.81
N ASN A 154 6.95 -4.12 7.63
CA ASN A 154 6.85 -3.43 6.35
C ASN A 154 8.25 -2.94 5.87
N ALA A 155 9.10 -2.46 6.78
CA ALA A 155 10.47 -2.06 6.45
C ALA A 155 11.32 -3.24 5.99
N PHE A 156 11.25 -4.40 6.67
CA PHE A 156 11.91 -5.63 6.23
C PHE A 156 11.37 -6.12 4.89
N SER A 157 10.05 -6.10 4.70
CA SER A 157 9.42 -6.52 3.45
C SER A 157 9.90 -5.68 2.27
N ALA A 158 10.01 -4.35 2.43
CA ALA A 158 10.55 -3.46 1.40
C ALA A 158 12.02 -3.79 1.05
N ILE A 159 12.85 -4.11 2.05
CA ILE A 159 14.22 -4.58 1.84
C ILE A 159 14.24 -5.89 1.05
N PHE A 160 13.39 -6.86 1.39
CA PHE A 160 13.34 -8.15 0.68
C PHE A 160 12.85 -8.01 -0.75
N MET A 161 11.81 -7.20 -0.97
CA MET A 161 11.33 -6.87 -2.32
C MET A 161 12.44 -6.25 -3.16
N SER A 162 13.23 -5.32 -2.59
CA SER A 162 14.37 -4.70 -3.28
C SER A 162 15.45 -5.70 -3.68
N HIS A 163 15.62 -6.77 -2.92
CA HIS A 163 16.48 -7.89 -3.30
C HIS A 163 15.83 -8.86 -4.30
N GLY A 164 14.64 -8.56 -4.82
CA GLY A 164 13.88 -9.43 -5.71
C GLY A 164 13.28 -10.66 -5.01
N LYS A 165 13.19 -10.65 -3.68
CA LYS A 165 12.65 -11.76 -2.86
C LYS A 165 11.17 -11.53 -2.53
N THR A 166 10.37 -11.23 -3.55
CA THR A 166 8.93 -10.90 -3.40
C THR A 166 8.08 -12.06 -2.86
N GLY A 167 8.48 -13.30 -3.15
CA GLY A 167 7.77 -14.49 -2.67
C GLY A 167 7.72 -14.62 -1.14
N PHE A 168 8.72 -14.07 -0.42
CA PHE A 168 8.71 -14.08 1.04
C PHE A 168 7.46 -13.40 1.61
N GLY A 169 7.15 -12.18 1.11
CA GLY A 169 5.97 -11.44 1.56
C GLY A 169 4.66 -12.21 1.39
N MET A 170 4.51 -12.89 0.24
CA MET A 170 3.33 -13.72 -0.03
C MET A 170 3.19 -14.88 0.99
N PHE A 171 4.26 -15.65 1.21
CA PHE A 171 4.21 -16.78 2.15
C PHE A 171 4.00 -16.34 3.60
N VAL A 172 4.62 -15.23 4.01
CA VAL A 172 4.41 -14.71 5.37
C VAL A 172 2.98 -14.18 5.53
N SER A 173 2.42 -13.49 4.51
CA SER A 173 1.03 -13.04 4.57
C SER A 173 0.07 -14.22 4.64
N LEU A 174 0.34 -15.32 3.95
CA LEU A 174 -0.45 -16.55 4.09
C LEU A 174 -0.35 -17.11 5.53
N GLY A 175 0.84 -17.18 6.10
CA GLY A 175 1.05 -17.59 7.49
C GLY A 175 0.35 -16.67 8.49
N MET A 176 0.37 -15.35 8.26
CA MET A 176 -0.37 -14.37 9.08
C MET A 176 -1.88 -14.65 9.07
N ASN A 177 -2.45 -14.89 7.89
CA ASN A 177 -3.88 -15.23 7.76
C ASN A 177 -4.21 -16.52 8.53
N ILE A 178 -3.39 -17.55 8.38
CA ILE A 178 -3.61 -18.83 9.11
C ILE A 178 -3.57 -18.62 10.62
N VAL A 179 -2.54 -17.92 11.13
CA VAL A 179 -2.39 -17.64 12.57
C VAL A 179 -3.58 -16.82 13.09
N ASN A 180 -4.00 -15.82 12.33
CA ASN A 180 -5.13 -14.96 12.70
C ASN A 180 -6.46 -15.74 12.70
N ILE A 181 -6.77 -16.50 11.64
CA ILE A 181 -8.01 -17.30 11.54
C ILE A 181 -8.08 -18.33 12.67
N VAL A 182 -6.98 -19.06 12.89
CA VAL A 182 -6.91 -20.08 13.97
C VAL A 182 -7.05 -19.40 15.33
N GLY A 183 -6.38 -18.27 15.55
CA GLY A 183 -6.50 -17.51 16.79
C GLY A 183 -7.92 -17.00 17.02
N ASN A 184 -8.54 -16.38 16.02
CA ASN A 184 -9.93 -15.90 16.12
C ASN A 184 -10.88 -17.08 16.39
N TYR A 185 -10.72 -18.20 15.71
CA TYR A 185 -11.54 -19.38 15.98
C TYR A 185 -11.38 -19.88 17.42
N CYS A 186 -10.13 -19.99 17.90
CA CYS A 186 -9.87 -20.44 19.27
C CYS A 186 -10.52 -19.55 20.32
N PHE A 187 -10.47 -18.22 20.16
CA PHE A 187 -11.02 -17.29 21.13
C PHE A 187 -12.55 -17.12 21.02
N LEU A 188 -13.11 -17.09 19.80
CA LEU A 188 -14.55 -16.85 19.62
C LEU A 188 -15.40 -18.10 19.77
N TYR A 189 -14.93 -19.25 19.25
CA TYR A 189 -15.75 -20.46 19.11
C TYR A 189 -15.09 -21.74 19.62
N GLY A 190 -13.77 -21.71 19.84
CA GLY A 190 -12.96 -22.89 20.11
C GLY A 190 -12.58 -23.07 21.58
N PRO A 191 -11.44 -23.73 21.85
CA PRO A 191 -11.03 -24.16 23.18
C PRO A 191 -10.73 -23.02 24.15
N LEU A 192 -10.56 -21.78 23.69
CA LEU A 192 -10.32 -20.59 24.52
C LEU A 192 -11.58 -19.72 24.68
N SER A 193 -12.72 -20.12 24.13
CA SER A 193 -13.98 -19.36 24.24
C SER A 193 -14.49 -19.24 25.70
N PHE A 194 -14.06 -20.14 26.59
CA PHE A 194 -14.38 -20.07 28.02
C PHE A 194 -13.78 -18.85 28.72
N LEU A 195 -12.78 -18.18 28.13
CA LEU A 195 -12.19 -16.95 28.63
C LEU A 195 -13.06 -15.73 28.37
N ASP A 196 -14.08 -15.85 27.52
CA ASP A 196 -15.05 -14.80 27.13
C ASP A 196 -14.38 -13.48 26.71
N LEU A 197 -13.27 -13.60 25.95
CA LEU A 197 -12.47 -12.44 25.54
C LEU A 197 -13.06 -11.70 24.32
N GLY A 198 -14.00 -12.27 23.59
CA GLY A 198 -14.68 -11.61 22.46
C GLY A 198 -13.74 -10.81 21.54
N THR A 199 -13.93 -9.49 21.51
CA THR A 199 -13.11 -8.55 20.73
C THR A 199 -11.64 -8.50 21.16
N GLU A 200 -11.33 -8.71 22.44
CA GLU A 200 -9.94 -8.82 22.92
C GLU A 200 -9.23 -10.02 22.31
N GLY A 201 -9.91 -11.17 22.22
CA GLY A 201 -9.37 -12.38 21.62
C GLY A 201 -8.99 -12.16 20.15
N VAL A 202 -9.83 -11.43 19.40
CA VAL A 202 -9.53 -11.05 18.01
C VAL A 202 -8.32 -10.10 17.93
N ALA A 203 -8.22 -9.14 18.86
CA ALA A 203 -7.08 -8.24 18.95
C ALA A 203 -5.77 -9.00 19.24
N ILE A 204 -5.80 -9.96 20.17
CA ILE A 204 -4.65 -10.82 20.51
C ILE A 204 -4.25 -11.68 19.29
N SER A 205 -5.22 -12.24 18.56
CA SER A 205 -4.97 -13.02 17.33
C SER A 205 -4.28 -12.18 16.26
N THR A 206 -4.76 -10.95 16.06
CA THR A 206 -4.16 -9.98 15.13
C THR A 206 -2.73 -9.62 15.52
N CYS A 207 -2.47 -9.35 16.80
CA CYS A 207 -1.12 -9.08 17.30
C CYS A 207 -0.19 -10.29 17.14
N SER A 208 -0.69 -11.49 17.47
CA SER A 208 0.07 -12.74 17.33
C SER A 208 0.48 -12.99 15.88
N SER A 209 -0.40 -12.74 14.92
CA SER A 209 -0.11 -12.87 13.49
C SER A 209 0.96 -11.88 13.03
N ARG A 210 0.94 -10.63 13.53
CA ARG A 210 1.95 -9.60 13.24
C ARG A 210 3.31 -9.92 13.87
N ILE A 211 3.32 -10.43 15.10
CA ILE A 211 4.54 -10.89 15.76
C ILE A 211 5.14 -12.07 14.99
N PHE A 212 4.33 -13.05 14.57
CA PHE A 212 4.77 -14.14 13.70
C PHE A 212 5.46 -13.61 12.44
N ALA A 213 4.85 -12.64 11.75
CA ALA A 213 5.42 -12.04 10.55
C ALA A 213 6.75 -11.34 10.83
N LEU A 214 6.85 -10.59 11.92
CA LEU A 214 8.07 -9.90 12.32
C LEU A 214 9.20 -10.89 12.65
N VAL A 215 8.92 -11.94 13.41
CA VAL A 215 9.89 -12.98 13.74
C VAL A 215 10.39 -13.68 12.48
N ALA A 216 9.47 -14.06 11.58
CA ALA A 216 9.82 -14.65 10.29
C ALA A 216 10.70 -13.71 9.45
N ALA A 217 10.38 -12.41 9.43
CA ALA A 217 11.18 -11.41 8.73
C ALA A 217 12.58 -11.25 9.29
N ILE A 218 12.74 -11.22 10.62
CA ILE A 218 14.03 -11.14 11.29
C ILE A 218 14.89 -12.37 10.94
N ILE A 219 14.32 -13.57 11.05
CA ILE A 219 15.02 -14.81 10.71
C ILE A 219 15.46 -14.80 9.23
N TYR A 220 14.56 -14.41 8.33
CA TYR A 220 14.85 -14.33 6.89
C TYR A 220 15.92 -13.30 6.57
N PHE A 221 15.90 -12.14 7.25
CA PHE A 221 16.90 -11.09 7.09
C PHE A 221 18.30 -11.59 7.40
N TYR A 222 18.48 -12.26 8.55
CA TYR A 222 19.81 -12.75 8.94
C TYR A 222 20.25 -13.99 8.15
N LYS A 223 19.32 -14.93 7.83
CA LYS A 223 19.67 -16.18 7.15
C LYS A 223 19.80 -16.05 5.63
N VAL A 224 18.93 -15.27 5.00
CA VAL A 224 18.82 -15.21 3.51
C VAL A 224 19.43 -13.95 2.94
N ILE A 225 19.10 -12.78 3.51
CA ILE A 225 19.69 -11.51 3.06
C ILE A 225 21.13 -11.38 3.59
N GLN A 226 21.44 -12.04 4.70
CA GLN A 226 22.75 -11.95 5.40
C GLN A 226 23.07 -10.50 5.80
N GLY A 227 22.02 -9.69 6.04
CA GLY A 227 22.15 -8.34 6.52
C GLY A 227 22.61 -8.31 7.98
N ARG A 228 23.24 -7.20 8.37
CA ARG A 228 23.67 -6.96 9.74
C ARG A 228 23.08 -5.66 10.24
N LEU A 229 22.42 -5.72 11.39
CA LEU A 229 21.94 -4.55 12.11
C LEU A 229 22.87 -4.32 13.32
N GLY A 230 23.05 -3.08 13.72
CA GLY A 230 23.83 -2.79 14.91
C GLY A 230 24.07 -1.29 15.14
N ILE A 231 24.21 -0.92 16.40
CA ILE A 231 24.45 0.46 16.84
C ILE A 231 25.73 1.03 16.23
N LYS A 232 26.71 0.19 15.90
CA LYS A 232 27.95 0.60 15.22
C LYS A 232 27.70 1.29 13.88
N TYR A 233 26.61 0.93 13.17
CA TYR A 233 26.24 1.55 11.90
C TYR A 233 25.52 2.90 12.06
N LEU A 234 25.16 3.25 13.31
CA LEU A 234 24.59 4.56 13.67
C LEU A 234 25.65 5.51 14.26
N ARG A 235 26.90 5.07 14.39
CA ARG A 235 27.98 5.89 14.94
C ARG A 235 29.12 6.03 13.92
N PRO A 236 29.41 7.27 13.40
CA PRO A 236 28.62 8.49 13.57
C PRO A 236 27.26 8.38 12.87
N PHE A 237 26.26 9.10 13.37
CA PHE A 237 24.91 9.00 12.85
C PHE A 237 24.85 9.38 11.36
N PRO A 238 24.35 8.51 10.46
CA PRO A 238 24.40 8.73 9.02
C PRO A 238 23.25 9.62 8.55
N ILE A 239 23.31 10.90 8.94
CA ILE A 239 22.25 11.89 8.65
C ILE A 239 21.93 12.00 7.16
N ASN A 240 22.91 11.75 6.28
CA ASN A 240 22.71 11.82 4.83
C ASN A 240 21.74 10.74 4.35
N ILE A 241 21.82 9.51 4.87
CA ILE A 241 20.90 8.42 4.53
C ILE A 241 19.49 8.76 5.03
N LEU A 242 19.37 9.30 6.24
CA LEU A 242 18.09 9.74 6.77
C LEU A 242 17.48 10.88 5.92
N LYS A 243 18.30 11.86 5.51
CA LYS A 243 17.86 12.94 4.61
C LYS A 243 17.38 12.40 3.27
N GLU A 244 18.04 11.39 2.70
CA GLU A 244 17.61 10.74 1.47
C GLU A 244 16.27 10.02 1.65
N LEU A 245 16.07 9.28 2.75
CA LEU A 245 14.80 8.64 3.10
C LEU A 245 13.68 9.67 3.23
N LEU A 246 13.90 10.76 3.95
CA LEU A 246 12.90 11.80 4.15
C LEU A 246 12.62 12.59 2.86
N LYS A 247 13.63 12.82 2.02
CA LYS A 247 13.47 13.50 0.72
C LYS A 247 12.57 12.71 -0.24
N LEU A 248 12.56 11.39 -0.15
CA LEU A 248 11.65 10.52 -0.90
C LEU A 248 10.31 10.33 -0.18
N GLY A 249 10.37 10.13 1.13
CA GLY A 249 9.20 9.78 1.94
C GLY A 249 8.23 10.93 2.11
N ILE A 250 8.69 12.14 2.49
CA ILE A 250 7.82 13.28 2.78
C ILE A 250 6.93 13.68 1.59
N PRO A 251 7.45 13.84 0.35
CA PRO A 251 6.59 14.14 -0.79
C PRO A 251 5.55 13.03 -1.04
N THR A 252 5.97 11.76 -0.95
CA THR A 252 5.06 10.61 -1.12
C THR A 252 3.99 10.58 -0.02
N ALA A 253 4.33 10.97 1.21
CA ALA A 253 3.39 11.15 2.30
C ALA A 253 2.32 12.20 1.97
N GLY A 254 2.76 13.37 1.56
CA GLY A 254 1.87 14.47 1.17
C GLY A 254 0.92 14.09 0.05
N GLU A 255 1.39 13.35 -0.95
CA GLU A 255 0.55 12.83 -2.03
C GLU A 255 -0.53 11.86 -1.51
N ASN A 256 -0.15 10.88 -0.66
CA ASN A 256 -1.10 9.91 -0.11
C ASN A 256 -2.13 10.56 0.83
N ILE A 257 -1.70 11.50 1.67
CA ILE A 257 -2.58 12.26 2.55
C ILE A 257 -3.56 13.08 1.70
N SER A 258 -3.08 13.81 0.71
CA SER A 258 -3.90 14.60 -0.20
C SER A 258 -4.92 13.73 -0.95
N TYR A 259 -4.50 12.53 -1.41
CA TYR A 259 -5.39 11.56 -2.06
C TYR A 259 -6.52 11.13 -1.12
N ASN A 260 -6.21 10.75 0.11
CA ASN A 260 -7.25 10.32 1.06
C ASN A 260 -8.23 11.46 1.39
N PHE A 261 -7.73 12.69 1.57
CA PHE A 261 -8.61 13.85 1.77
C PHE A 261 -9.50 14.12 0.55
N SER A 262 -8.96 14.04 -0.67
CA SER A 262 -9.77 14.20 -1.87
C SER A 262 -10.87 13.14 -1.98
N GLN A 263 -10.57 11.88 -1.63
CA GLN A 263 -11.56 10.81 -1.60
C GLN A 263 -12.65 11.04 -0.54
N LEU A 264 -12.32 11.63 0.62
CA LEU A 264 -13.31 12.01 1.63
C LEU A 264 -14.25 13.11 1.10
N VAL A 265 -13.72 14.11 0.39
CA VAL A 265 -14.54 15.16 -0.22
C VAL A 265 -15.46 14.59 -1.31
N LEU A 266 -14.93 13.70 -2.18
CA LEU A 266 -15.75 13.01 -3.17
C LEU A 266 -16.85 12.15 -2.52
N GLN A 267 -16.54 11.48 -1.39
CA GLN A 267 -17.54 10.74 -0.63
C GLN A 267 -18.63 11.66 -0.06
N ALA A 268 -18.24 12.83 0.46
CA ALA A 268 -19.21 13.81 0.95
C ALA A 268 -20.17 14.26 -0.17
N PHE A 269 -19.68 14.50 -1.39
CA PHE A 269 -20.55 14.80 -2.54
C PHE A 269 -21.53 13.66 -2.83
N ILE A 270 -21.04 12.41 -2.82
CA ILE A 270 -21.89 11.25 -3.12
C ILE A 270 -22.93 11.01 -2.02
N ASN A 271 -22.60 11.31 -0.77
CA ASN A 271 -23.56 11.19 0.34
C ASN A 271 -24.78 12.09 0.15
N THR A 272 -24.64 13.23 -0.56
CA THR A 272 -25.77 14.10 -0.89
C THR A 272 -26.66 13.55 -2.01
N MET A 273 -26.21 12.50 -2.74
CA MET A 273 -26.93 11.92 -3.87
C MET A 273 -27.86 10.76 -3.48
N GLY A 274 -27.88 10.38 -2.20
CA GLY A 274 -28.76 9.35 -1.65
C GLY A 274 -28.17 7.92 -1.65
N MET A 275 -28.92 6.99 -1.05
CA MET A 275 -28.46 5.63 -0.76
C MET A 275 -28.11 4.82 -2.03
N VAL A 276 -28.85 5.01 -3.12
CA VAL A 276 -28.58 4.31 -4.39
C VAL A 276 -27.18 4.63 -4.91
N ALA A 277 -26.79 5.92 -4.87
CA ALA A 277 -25.46 6.36 -5.32
C ALA A 277 -24.35 5.86 -4.39
N ILE A 278 -24.60 5.86 -3.08
CA ILE A 278 -23.64 5.35 -2.08
C ILE A 278 -23.37 3.86 -2.30
N ASN A 279 -24.44 3.05 -2.41
CA ASN A 279 -24.33 1.61 -2.63
C ASN A 279 -23.69 1.28 -3.98
N ALA A 280 -24.09 1.99 -5.04
CA ALA A 280 -23.50 1.82 -6.38
C ALA A 280 -21.98 2.10 -6.36
N ARG A 281 -21.54 3.16 -5.66
CA ARG A 281 -20.11 3.45 -5.48
C ARG A 281 -19.38 2.32 -4.76
N ILE A 282 -19.95 1.80 -3.68
CA ILE A 282 -19.32 0.73 -2.88
C ILE A 282 -19.07 -0.50 -3.78
N TYR A 283 -20.10 -0.96 -4.49
CA TYR A 283 -19.98 -2.14 -5.36
C TYR A 283 -19.05 -1.90 -6.55
N ALA A 284 -19.13 -0.73 -7.17
CA ALA A 284 -18.24 -0.35 -8.25
C ALA A 284 -16.76 -0.31 -7.80
N ASN A 285 -16.47 0.25 -6.61
CA ASN A 285 -15.12 0.27 -6.05
C ASN A 285 -14.59 -1.13 -5.75
N MET A 286 -15.44 -2.06 -5.27
CA MET A 286 -15.02 -3.44 -5.05
C MET A 286 -14.49 -4.08 -6.34
N MET A 287 -15.18 -3.90 -7.46
CA MET A 287 -14.73 -4.44 -8.76
C MET A 287 -13.46 -3.74 -9.26
N CYS A 288 -13.38 -2.41 -9.15
CA CYS A 288 -12.19 -1.66 -9.54
C CYS A 288 -10.95 -2.03 -8.71
N THR A 289 -11.11 -2.46 -7.45
CA THR A 289 -10.00 -2.83 -6.58
C THR A 289 -9.18 -3.97 -7.15
N PHE A 290 -9.79 -4.97 -7.76
CA PHE A 290 -9.07 -6.10 -8.37
C PHE A 290 -8.19 -5.64 -9.55
N THR A 291 -8.71 -4.78 -10.43
CA THR A 291 -7.95 -4.19 -11.54
C THR A 291 -6.79 -3.36 -11.03
N TYR A 292 -7.04 -2.51 -10.02
CA TYR A 292 -6.03 -1.70 -9.38
C TYR A 292 -4.89 -2.55 -8.78
N MET A 293 -5.20 -3.62 -8.06
CA MET A 293 -4.21 -4.48 -7.41
C MET A 293 -3.24 -5.12 -8.41
N PHE A 294 -3.75 -5.52 -9.58
CA PHE A 294 -2.89 -6.03 -10.65
C PHE A 294 -1.93 -4.96 -11.16
N ALA A 295 -2.46 -3.79 -11.52
CA ALA A 295 -1.64 -2.66 -11.99
C ALA A 295 -0.61 -2.23 -10.95
N TYR A 296 -1.01 -2.14 -9.69
CA TYR A 296 -0.13 -1.80 -8.57
C TYR A 296 1.01 -2.80 -8.39
N SER A 297 0.70 -4.10 -8.43
CA SER A 297 1.70 -5.16 -8.28
C SER A 297 2.74 -5.14 -9.41
N ALA A 298 2.29 -4.92 -10.65
CA ALA A 298 3.17 -4.76 -11.81
C ALA A 298 4.04 -3.48 -11.69
N ALA A 299 3.47 -2.40 -11.15
CA ALA A 299 4.19 -1.15 -10.94
C ALA A 299 5.28 -1.28 -9.87
N ILE A 300 4.99 -1.92 -8.73
CA ILE A 300 5.99 -2.17 -7.67
C ILE A 300 7.11 -3.09 -8.18
N ALA A 301 6.77 -4.16 -8.92
CA ALA A 301 7.78 -5.03 -9.55
C ALA A 301 8.68 -4.24 -10.52
N THR A 302 8.09 -3.33 -11.30
CA THR A 302 8.82 -2.46 -12.22
C THR A 302 9.65 -1.43 -11.47
N GLN A 303 9.14 -0.84 -10.39
CA GLN A 303 9.86 0.07 -9.51
C GLN A 303 11.17 -0.54 -8.99
N ILE A 304 11.14 -1.81 -8.57
CA ILE A 304 12.33 -2.53 -8.12
C ILE A 304 13.37 -2.62 -9.25
N ILE A 305 12.94 -3.06 -10.44
CA ILE A 305 13.83 -3.21 -11.60
C ILE A 305 14.40 -1.85 -12.03
N VAL A 306 13.58 -0.82 -12.08
CA VAL A 306 14.01 0.56 -12.40
C VAL A 306 15.02 1.08 -11.40
N GLY A 307 14.78 0.87 -10.10
CA GLY A 307 15.73 1.25 -9.04
C GLY A 307 17.10 0.63 -9.26
N HIS A 308 17.16 -0.69 -9.55
CA HIS A 308 18.42 -1.37 -9.87
C HIS A 308 19.07 -0.83 -11.14
N SER A 309 18.29 -0.63 -12.22
CA SER A 309 18.82 -0.14 -13.50
C SER A 309 19.39 1.26 -13.39
N VAL A 310 18.66 2.16 -12.70
CA VAL A 310 19.11 3.53 -12.43
C VAL A 310 20.35 3.53 -11.52
N GLY A 311 20.36 2.66 -10.52
CA GLY A 311 21.54 2.45 -9.68
C GLY A 311 22.78 2.02 -10.50
N ALA A 312 22.59 1.18 -11.51
CA ALA A 312 23.64 0.72 -12.42
C ALA A 312 23.96 1.70 -13.56
N ASN A 313 23.31 2.88 -13.64
CA ASN A 313 23.37 3.84 -14.75
C ASN A 313 22.84 3.30 -16.09
N ASP A 314 22.04 2.21 -16.08
CA ASP A 314 21.41 1.65 -17.29
C ASP A 314 20.01 2.26 -17.48
N TYR A 315 19.99 3.53 -17.90
CA TYR A 315 18.76 4.28 -18.09
C TYR A 315 17.94 3.77 -19.30
N ASP A 316 18.59 3.23 -20.32
CA ASP A 316 17.91 2.75 -21.51
C ASP A 316 17.17 1.44 -21.25
N PHE A 317 17.75 0.55 -20.46
CA PHE A 317 17.07 -0.66 -20.01
C PHE A 317 15.87 -0.28 -19.12
N ALA A 318 16.03 0.68 -18.18
CA ALA A 318 14.95 1.19 -17.34
C ALA A 318 13.80 1.72 -18.19
N TYR A 319 14.09 2.56 -19.20
CA TYR A 319 13.08 3.11 -20.12
C TYR A 319 12.32 2.00 -20.87
N LYS A 320 13.05 1.09 -21.53
CA LYS A 320 12.43 -0.03 -22.27
C LYS A 320 11.58 -0.92 -21.38
N ARG A 321 12.04 -1.17 -20.16
CA ARG A 321 11.31 -2.00 -19.17
C ARG A 321 9.98 -1.37 -18.76
N VAL A 322 9.98 -0.09 -18.43
CA VAL A 322 8.78 0.65 -18.06
C VAL A 322 7.77 0.68 -19.20
N MET A 323 8.23 0.98 -20.42
CA MET A 323 7.36 1.00 -21.60
C MET A 323 6.76 -0.38 -21.89
N LYS A 324 7.53 -1.47 -21.69
CA LYS A 324 7.02 -2.84 -21.83
C LYS A 324 5.98 -3.15 -20.75
N THR A 325 6.25 -2.80 -19.49
CA THR A 325 5.28 -3.02 -18.39
C THR A 325 4.02 -2.20 -18.61
N LEU A 326 4.14 -0.94 -19.01
CA LEU A 326 3.00 -0.08 -19.31
C LEU A 326 2.11 -0.70 -20.40
N ARG A 327 2.71 -1.16 -21.50
CA ARG A 327 1.95 -1.79 -22.59
C ARG A 327 1.20 -3.04 -22.12
N ILE A 328 1.88 -3.95 -21.43
CA ILE A 328 1.25 -5.18 -20.92
C ILE A 328 0.21 -4.84 -19.85
N GLY A 329 0.56 -3.96 -18.89
CA GLY A 329 -0.34 -3.52 -17.83
C GLY A 329 -1.61 -2.87 -18.39
N MET A 330 -1.48 -2.05 -19.44
CA MET A 330 -2.61 -1.41 -20.11
C MET A 330 -3.55 -2.44 -20.75
N ILE A 331 -2.99 -3.41 -21.51
CA ILE A 331 -3.77 -4.49 -22.14
C ILE A 331 -4.54 -5.26 -21.05
N VAL A 332 -3.87 -5.68 -19.98
CA VAL A 332 -4.51 -6.46 -18.92
C VAL A 332 -5.55 -5.64 -18.14
N SER A 333 -5.22 -4.42 -17.75
CA SER A 333 -6.15 -3.56 -16.99
C SER A 333 -7.41 -3.22 -17.81
N ILE A 334 -7.25 -2.89 -19.10
CA ILE A 334 -8.40 -2.64 -19.98
C ILE A 334 -9.21 -3.92 -20.16
N SER A 335 -8.56 -5.07 -20.38
CA SER A 335 -9.26 -6.35 -20.53
C SER A 335 -10.09 -6.68 -19.29
N ILE A 336 -9.52 -6.52 -18.08
CA ILE A 336 -10.24 -6.75 -16.83
C ILE A 336 -11.38 -5.73 -16.68
N ALA A 337 -11.16 -4.45 -16.98
CA ALA A 337 -12.19 -3.42 -16.88
C ALA A 337 -13.36 -3.69 -17.84
N VAL A 338 -13.08 -4.11 -19.09
CA VAL A 338 -14.11 -4.50 -20.06
C VAL A 338 -14.88 -5.73 -19.60
N ILE A 339 -14.19 -6.75 -19.08
CA ILE A 339 -14.84 -7.96 -18.52
C ILE A 339 -15.73 -7.57 -17.33
N ASN A 340 -15.23 -6.75 -16.41
CA ASN A 340 -16.01 -6.25 -15.29
C ASN A 340 -17.26 -5.48 -15.75
N TRP A 341 -17.15 -4.65 -16.79
CA TRP A 341 -18.29 -3.94 -17.37
C TRP A 341 -19.30 -4.92 -17.99
N LEU A 342 -18.87 -5.85 -18.84
CA LEU A 342 -19.74 -6.83 -19.49
C LEU A 342 -20.47 -7.73 -18.49
N LEU A 343 -19.80 -8.11 -17.39
CA LEU A 343 -20.35 -8.99 -16.36
C LEU A 343 -21.03 -8.20 -15.22
N SER A 344 -20.96 -6.87 -15.20
CA SER A 344 -21.43 -6.03 -14.09
C SER A 344 -22.89 -6.29 -13.70
N GLY A 345 -23.77 -6.41 -14.69
CA GLY A 345 -25.19 -6.69 -14.45
C GLY A 345 -25.45 -8.02 -13.73
N TYR A 346 -24.64 -9.04 -13.99
CA TYR A 346 -24.73 -10.32 -13.26
C TYR A 346 -24.07 -10.23 -11.91
N THR A 347 -22.90 -9.64 -11.83
CA THR A 347 -22.12 -9.53 -10.59
C THR A 347 -22.84 -8.70 -9.55
N PHE A 348 -23.39 -7.55 -9.92
CA PHE A 348 -24.08 -6.67 -8.96
C PHE A 348 -25.42 -7.23 -8.51
N LYS A 349 -26.14 -8.00 -9.34
CA LYS A 349 -27.33 -8.74 -8.93
C LYS A 349 -27.06 -9.78 -7.84
N ALA A 350 -25.84 -10.30 -7.78
CA ALA A 350 -25.45 -11.22 -6.70
C ALA A 350 -25.24 -10.51 -5.36
N PHE A 351 -24.98 -9.18 -5.37
CA PHE A 351 -24.78 -8.38 -4.16
C PHE A 351 -26.04 -7.66 -3.68
N THR A 352 -26.97 -7.34 -4.59
CA THR A 352 -28.18 -6.58 -4.22
C THR A 352 -29.35 -6.91 -5.13
N GLY A 353 -30.56 -6.92 -4.56
CA GLY A 353 -31.82 -7.00 -5.30
C GLY A 353 -32.31 -5.64 -5.86
N ASP A 354 -31.68 -4.54 -5.48
CA ASP A 354 -32.09 -3.19 -5.94
C ASP A 354 -31.57 -2.92 -7.36
N MET A 355 -32.48 -2.96 -8.33
CA MET A 355 -32.16 -2.78 -9.75
C MET A 355 -31.62 -1.38 -10.05
N ALA A 356 -32.01 -0.33 -9.31
CA ALA A 356 -31.49 1.02 -9.51
C ALA A 356 -30.00 1.09 -9.15
N VAL A 357 -29.59 0.40 -8.07
CA VAL A 357 -28.18 0.26 -7.68
C VAL A 357 -27.40 -0.53 -8.73
N VAL A 358 -27.96 -1.66 -9.22
CA VAL A 358 -27.32 -2.50 -10.25
C VAL A 358 -27.08 -1.70 -11.54
N GLU A 359 -28.09 -0.98 -12.02
CA GLU A 359 -27.98 -0.18 -13.25
C GLU A 359 -26.94 0.93 -13.09
N LEU A 360 -27.03 1.70 -12.00
CA LEU A 360 -26.10 2.79 -11.75
C LEU A 360 -24.65 2.29 -11.60
N ALA A 361 -24.42 1.22 -10.84
CA ALA A 361 -23.09 0.64 -10.68
C ALA A 361 -22.55 0.09 -12.01
N SER A 362 -23.39 -0.51 -12.86
CA SER A 362 -23.00 -1.02 -14.19
C SER A 362 -22.58 0.11 -15.13
N ASN A 363 -23.28 1.25 -15.09
CA ASN A 363 -22.89 2.44 -15.84
C ASN A 363 -21.53 2.99 -15.37
N MET A 364 -21.24 2.90 -14.07
CA MET A 364 -19.91 3.29 -13.54
C MET A 364 -18.80 2.39 -14.08
N MET A 365 -19.05 1.10 -14.31
CA MET A 365 -18.05 0.19 -14.87
C MET A 365 -17.65 0.58 -16.30
N PHE A 366 -18.56 1.13 -17.10
CA PHE A 366 -18.21 1.67 -18.42
C PHE A 366 -17.24 2.86 -18.31
N ILE A 367 -17.53 3.82 -17.43
CA ILE A 367 -16.65 4.97 -17.19
C ILE A 367 -15.31 4.52 -16.60
N ALA A 368 -15.31 3.46 -15.77
CA ALA A 368 -14.11 2.89 -15.18
C ALA A 368 -13.10 2.39 -16.21
N ILE A 369 -13.52 1.99 -17.43
CA ILE A 369 -12.58 1.60 -18.49
C ILE A 369 -11.64 2.77 -18.82
N PHE A 370 -12.18 3.98 -18.98
CA PHE A 370 -11.37 5.18 -19.26
C PHE A 370 -10.53 5.59 -18.06
N LEU A 371 -11.08 5.46 -16.85
CA LEU A 371 -10.36 5.71 -15.61
C LEU A 371 -9.13 4.79 -15.47
N GLU A 372 -9.27 3.51 -15.80
CA GLU A 372 -8.17 2.54 -15.69
C GLU A 372 -7.04 2.79 -16.71
N ILE A 373 -7.31 3.40 -17.85
CA ILE A 373 -6.30 3.84 -18.81
C ILE A 373 -5.37 4.88 -18.15
N GLY A 374 -5.93 5.91 -17.55
CA GLY A 374 -5.18 6.93 -16.83
C GLY A 374 -4.47 6.36 -15.61
N ARG A 375 -5.19 5.61 -14.78
CA ARG A 375 -4.71 5.02 -13.53
C ARG A 375 -3.52 4.08 -13.75
N THR A 376 -3.61 3.16 -14.71
CA THR A 376 -2.51 2.23 -15.03
C THR A 376 -1.28 2.99 -15.48
N THR A 377 -1.44 4.04 -16.32
CA THR A 377 -0.34 4.89 -16.75
C THR A 377 0.31 5.58 -15.57
N ASN A 378 -0.48 6.18 -14.68
CA ASN A 378 0.00 6.88 -13.50
C ASN A 378 0.75 5.94 -12.57
N ILE A 379 0.16 4.82 -12.19
CA ILE A 379 0.75 3.90 -11.22
C ILE A 379 2.11 3.38 -11.73
N VAL A 380 2.20 2.95 -13.00
CA VAL A 380 3.44 2.39 -13.56
C VAL A 380 4.51 3.46 -13.69
N ILE A 381 4.17 4.63 -14.26
CA ILE A 381 5.17 5.67 -14.55
C ILE A 381 5.58 6.41 -13.27
N ILE A 382 4.65 6.80 -12.41
CA ILE A 382 4.96 7.54 -11.17
C ILE A 382 5.85 6.70 -10.25
N ASN A 383 5.53 5.40 -10.05
CA ASN A 383 6.39 4.54 -9.25
C ASN A 383 7.79 4.37 -9.88
N SER A 384 7.88 4.32 -11.21
CA SER A 384 9.16 4.28 -11.93
C SER A 384 9.95 5.59 -11.80
N MET A 385 9.28 6.74 -11.84
CA MET A 385 9.90 8.06 -11.60
C MET A 385 10.42 8.16 -10.16
N LYS A 386 9.62 7.72 -9.18
CA LYS A 386 10.03 7.65 -7.77
C LYS A 386 11.25 6.75 -7.59
N ALA A 387 11.29 5.60 -8.28
CA ALA A 387 12.44 4.70 -8.29
C ALA A 387 13.70 5.33 -8.91
N ALA A 388 13.52 6.23 -9.86
CA ALA A 388 14.63 6.99 -10.46
C ALA A 388 15.09 8.20 -9.62
N GLY A 389 14.34 8.55 -8.54
CA GLY A 389 14.61 9.70 -7.68
C GLY A 389 13.85 10.98 -8.06
N ASP A 390 13.03 10.94 -9.11
CA ASP A 390 12.16 12.05 -9.53
C ASP A 390 10.82 12.00 -8.77
N VAL A 391 10.83 12.40 -7.51
CA VAL A 391 9.66 12.30 -6.62
C VAL A 391 8.84 13.59 -6.59
N LYS A 392 9.50 14.76 -6.55
CA LYS A 392 8.84 16.06 -6.34
C LYS A 392 7.81 16.39 -7.42
N PHE A 393 8.17 16.18 -8.69
CA PHE A 393 7.30 16.55 -9.80
C PHE A 393 6.00 15.73 -9.83
N PRO A 394 6.02 14.38 -9.81
CA PRO A 394 4.78 13.61 -9.83
C PRO A 394 3.92 13.89 -8.59
N THR A 395 4.52 14.14 -7.43
CA THR A 395 3.78 14.51 -6.21
C THR A 395 3.05 15.85 -6.36
N ILE A 396 3.74 16.90 -6.80
CA ILE A 396 3.12 18.22 -6.99
C ILE A 396 2.01 18.14 -8.04
N LEU A 397 2.28 17.47 -9.16
CA LEU A 397 1.29 17.26 -10.22
C LEU A 397 0.05 16.51 -9.67
N ALA A 398 0.25 15.44 -8.90
CA ALA A 398 -0.83 14.64 -8.34
C ALA A 398 -1.69 15.47 -7.38
N ILE A 399 -1.09 16.22 -6.45
CA ILE A 399 -1.84 17.06 -5.51
C ILE A 399 -2.65 18.11 -6.28
N PHE A 400 -2.01 18.79 -7.24
CA PHE A 400 -2.68 19.84 -8.00
C PHE A 400 -3.84 19.29 -8.84
N SER A 401 -3.65 18.15 -9.52
CA SER A 401 -4.67 17.57 -10.38
C SER A 401 -5.84 16.96 -9.59
N MET A 402 -5.58 16.32 -8.43
CA MET A 402 -6.64 15.79 -7.56
C MET A 402 -7.63 16.88 -7.14
N TRP A 403 -7.15 18.05 -6.74
CA TRP A 403 -8.00 19.15 -6.29
C TRP A 403 -8.53 19.99 -7.45
N GLY A 404 -7.67 20.34 -8.40
CA GLY A 404 -8.02 21.23 -9.52
C GLY A 404 -8.79 20.55 -10.65
N ILE A 405 -8.73 19.22 -10.78
CA ILE A 405 -9.44 18.48 -11.81
C ILE A 405 -10.44 17.52 -11.18
N SER A 406 -9.98 16.53 -10.38
CA SER A 406 -10.88 15.49 -9.87
C SER A 406 -11.99 16.06 -9.01
N VAL A 407 -11.66 16.79 -7.93
CA VAL A 407 -12.66 17.35 -7.00
C VAL A 407 -13.49 18.43 -7.65
N LEU A 408 -12.86 19.34 -8.42
CA LEU A 408 -13.57 20.42 -9.11
C LEU A 408 -14.56 19.90 -10.15
N LEU A 409 -14.13 18.99 -11.04
CA LEU A 409 -15.04 18.42 -12.05
C LEU A 409 -16.11 17.53 -11.42
N ALA A 410 -15.77 16.78 -10.36
CA ALA A 410 -16.76 15.99 -9.63
C ALA A 410 -17.87 16.88 -9.04
N TYR A 411 -17.51 18.05 -8.49
CA TYR A 411 -18.49 19.03 -8.01
C TYR A 411 -19.32 19.61 -9.14
N VAL A 412 -18.66 20.10 -10.19
CA VAL A 412 -19.36 20.76 -11.33
C VAL A 412 -20.26 19.75 -12.06
N LEU A 413 -19.73 18.60 -12.47
CA LEU A 413 -20.50 17.62 -13.23
C LEU A 413 -21.51 16.87 -12.35
N GLY A 414 -21.05 16.44 -11.14
CA GLY A 414 -21.87 15.62 -10.25
C GLY A 414 -22.98 16.38 -9.56
N ILE A 415 -22.68 17.58 -9.03
CA ILE A 415 -23.63 18.37 -8.23
C ILE A 415 -24.29 19.46 -9.08
N VAL A 416 -23.50 20.38 -9.68
CA VAL A 416 -24.06 21.56 -10.36
C VAL A 416 -24.83 21.19 -11.64
N MET A 417 -24.26 20.29 -12.46
CA MET A 417 -24.90 19.80 -13.68
C MET A 417 -25.88 18.65 -13.45
N GLY A 418 -25.95 18.12 -12.21
CA GLY A 418 -26.91 17.07 -11.86
C GLY A 418 -26.61 15.69 -12.45
N MET A 419 -25.40 15.43 -12.97
CA MET A 419 -25.01 14.11 -13.50
C MET A 419 -24.85 13.04 -12.42
N GLY A 420 -24.95 13.42 -11.15
CA GLY A 420 -24.84 12.51 -10.01
C GLY A 420 -23.51 11.74 -9.97
N LEU A 421 -23.60 10.46 -9.65
CA LEU A 421 -22.42 9.59 -9.51
C LEU A 421 -21.58 9.51 -10.79
N ALA A 422 -22.21 9.56 -11.98
CA ALA A 422 -21.49 9.54 -13.25
C ALA A 422 -20.57 10.76 -13.40
N GLY A 423 -21.04 11.96 -13.02
CA GLY A 423 -20.21 13.16 -13.03
C GLY A 423 -18.98 13.06 -12.13
N VAL A 424 -19.11 12.43 -10.94
CA VAL A 424 -17.99 12.19 -10.05
C VAL A 424 -16.97 11.23 -10.69
N TRP A 425 -17.43 10.14 -11.29
CA TRP A 425 -16.54 9.17 -11.98
C TRP A 425 -15.82 9.78 -13.18
N ILE A 426 -16.51 10.60 -13.96
CA ILE A 426 -15.90 11.35 -15.08
C ILE A 426 -14.82 12.30 -14.56
N GLY A 427 -15.09 13.04 -13.46
CA GLY A 427 -14.08 13.91 -12.84
C GLY A 427 -12.82 13.16 -12.42
N MET A 428 -12.98 11.98 -11.82
CA MET A 428 -11.87 11.09 -11.46
C MET A 428 -11.12 10.58 -12.70
N ALA A 429 -11.85 10.18 -13.76
CA ALA A 429 -11.24 9.69 -15.00
C ALA A 429 -10.44 10.79 -15.72
N CYS A 430 -10.97 12.01 -15.77
CA CYS A 430 -10.28 13.18 -16.34
C CYS A 430 -8.97 13.48 -15.61
N ASP A 431 -8.97 13.44 -14.26
CA ASP A 431 -7.75 13.60 -13.45
C ASP A 431 -6.71 12.51 -13.78
N GLU A 432 -7.12 11.26 -13.76
CA GLU A 432 -6.19 10.15 -14.02
C GLU A 432 -5.60 10.21 -15.43
N ILE A 433 -6.42 10.55 -16.45
CA ILE A 433 -5.95 10.69 -17.83
C ILE A 433 -5.02 11.89 -17.97
N PHE A 434 -5.41 13.07 -17.44
CA PHE A 434 -4.59 14.28 -17.50
C PHE A 434 -3.22 14.04 -16.89
N ARG A 435 -3.19 13.49 -15.68
CA ARG A 435 -1.97 13.15 -14.96
C ARG A 435 -1.15 12.12 -15.73
N GLY A 436 -1.83 11.08 -16.27
CA GLY A 436 -1.20 10.03 -17.07
C GLY A 436 -0.47 10.59 -18.30
N ILE A 437 -1.10 11.51 -19.04
CA ILE A 437 -0.50 12.15 -20.20
C ILE A 437 0.77 12.93 -19.81
N ILE A 438 0.69 13.74 -18.76
CA ILE A 438 1.81 14.59 -18.34
C ILE A 438 3.01 13.74 -17.87
N VAL A 439 2.78 12.72 -17.02
CA VAL A 439 3.87 11.85 -16.54
C VAL A 439 4.45 11.01 -17.67
N PHE A 440 3.62 10.57 -18.63
CA PHE A 440 4.07 9.84 -19.82
C PHE A 440 4.99 10.70 -20.68
N ILE A 441 4.59 11.94 -21.00
CA ILE A 441 5.43 12.89 -21.75
C ILE A 441 6.75 13.14 -21.01
N ARG A 442 6.69 13.34 -19.70
CA ARG A 442 7.88 13.56 -18.87
C ARG A 442 8.83 12.36 -18.90
N TRP A 443 8.26 11.14 -18.81
CA TRP A 443 9.04 9.91 -18.91
C TRP A 443 9.73 9.78 -20.26
N GLN A 444 9.02 10.04 -21.36
CA GLN A 444 9.56 10.00 -22.72
C GLN A 444 10.67 11.03 -22.92
N ARG A 445 10.52 12.25 -22.41
CA ARG A 445 11.53 13.31 -22.48
C ARG A 445 12.81 12.99 -21.69
N GLY A 446 12.80 11.94 -20.88
CA GLY A 446 14.00 11.52 -20.14
C GLY A 446 14.43 12.45 -19.01
N THR A 447 13.59 13.40 -18.56
CA THR A 447 13.91 14.38 -17.49
C THR A 447 14.13 13.74 -16.12
N TRP A 448 13.78 12.49 -15.95
CA TRP A 448 14.06 11.66 -14.78
C TRP A 448 15.50 11.11 -14.78
N ARG A 449 16.17 11.09 -15.94
CA ARG A 449 17.57 10.66 -16.06
C ARG A 449 18.45 11.64 -15.29
N GLY A 450 19.47 11.13 -14.58
CA GLY A 450 20.36 11.95 -13.76
C GLY A 450 19.83 12.36 -12.39
N LYS A 451 18.60 11.95 -12.01
CA LYS A 451 18.04 12.17 -10.65
C LYS A 451 18.37 11.05 -9.67
N ARG A 452 19.30 10.20 -10.03
CA ARG A 452 19.82 9.11 -9.21
C ARG A 452 20.17 9.60 -7.80
N ILE A 453 19.78 8.81 -6.78
CA ILE A 453 20.03 9.13 -5.37
C ILE A 453 21.48 8.78 -4.99
N VAL A 454 21.94 7.63 -5.47
CA VAL A 454 23.30 7.15 -5.19
C VAL A 454 24.32 8.07 -5.85
N SER A 455 25.13 8.77 -5.04
CA SER A 455 26.28 9.49 -5.56
C SER A 455 27.30 8.53 -6.16
N ASN A 456 27.96 8.92 -7.27
CA ASN A 456 29.14 8.21 -7.72
C ASN A 456 30.10 8.15 -6.54
N ALA A 457 30.61 6.94 -6.23
CA ALA A 457 31.75 6.84 -5.34
C ALA A 457 32.87 7.65 -5.99
N ALA A 458 33.26 8.76 -5.34
CA ALA A 458 34.50 9.46 -5.67
C ALA A 458 35.68 8.56 -5.33
#